data_ed82f4acb4112e16f9caa9cc6bacb124
#
_entry.id   ed82f4acb4112e16f9caa9cc6bacb124
#
_cell.length_a   1.000
_cell.length_b   1.000
_cell.length_c   1.000
_cell.angle_alpha   90.00
_cell.angle_beta   90.00
_cell.angle_gamma   90.00
#
_symmetry.space_group_name_H-M   'P 1'
#
loop_
_entity.id
_entity.type
_entity.pdbx_description
1 polymer ?
#
loop_
_entity_poly.entity_id
_entity_poly.type
_entity_poly.pdbx_seq_one_letter_code
_entity_poly.pdbx_strand_id
1 'polypeptide(L)'
;MMKTDVVIIGAGAVGCAIARELSKYQIQVMVVDKNEDVGGDASKSNSAIIHTGYDASPGTLESQLVVAANPMYPELVKELDVPFKQIGAILPAITQEQFEQLPAIKAKAFLNRVYDIEYLTKEQIIAMEPNINPEVKGGLHIP
;
A
#
# COMPACT_ATOMS: atom_id res chain seq x y z
N MET A 1 30.73 4.91 -27.52
CA MET A 1 30.59 5.19 -26.10
C MET A 1 29.17 5.74 -25.91
N MET A 2 28.30 5.03 -25.18
CA MET A 2 26.99 5.58 -24.85
C MET A 2 27.16 6.73 -23.85
N LYS A 3 26.55 7.87 -24.14
CA LYS A 3 26.46 8.99 -23.19
C LYS A 3 25.08 8.98 -22.59
N THR A 4 24.98 9.18 -21.29
CA THR A 4 23.72 9.33 -20.58
C THR A 4 23.87 10.44 -19.55
N ASP A 5 22.78 11.15 -19.26
CA ASP A 5 22.75 12.21 -18.25
C ASP A 5 22.53 11.63 -16.85
N VAL A 6 21.74 10.55 -16.74
CA VAL A 6 21.40 9.90 -15.48
C VAL A 6 21.47 8.39 -15.62
N VAL A 7 22.09 7.72 -14.66
CA VAL A 7 22.06 6.26 -14.50
C VAL A 7 21.31 5.93 -13.22
N ILE A 8 20.26 5.10 -13.34
CA ILE A 8 19.51 4.54 -12.22
C ILE A 8 19.98 3.10 -12.01
N ILE A 9 20.43 2.79 -10.81
CA ILE A 9 20.89 1.45 -10.43
C ILE A 9 19.76 0.75 -9.69
N GLY A 10 19.21 -0.29 -10.30
CA GLY A 10 18.08 -1.07 -9.81
C GLY A 10 16.79 -0.78 -10.58
N ALA A 11 16.23 -1.81 -11.22
CA ALA A 11 14.98 -1.78 -11.98
C ALA A 11 13.81 -2.37 -11.18
N GLY A 12 13.79 -2.17 -9.86
CA GLY A 12 12.64 -2.42 -9.01
C GLY A 12 11.63 -1.29 -9.08
N ALA A 13 10.52 -1.37 -8.30
CA ALA A 13 9.45 -0.37 -8.29
C ALA A 13 9.97 1.07 -8.09
N VAL A 14 10.93 1.27 -7.19
CA VAL A 14 11.51 2.60 -6.91
C VAL A 14 12.29 3.13 -8.09
N GLY A 15 13.20 2.31 -8.66
CA GLY A 15 14.00 2.73 -9.82
C GLY A 15 13.15 3.01 -11.05
N CYS A 16 12.14 2.17 -11.30
CA CYS A 16 11.17 2.38 -12.38
C CYS A 16 10.34 3.66 -12.17
N ALA A 17 9.91 3.94 -10.94
CA ALA A 17 9.19 5.18 -10.62
C ALA A 17 10.05 6.42 -10.85
N ILE A 18 11.34 6.39 -10.46
CA ILE A 18 12.29 7.47 -10.73
C ILE A 18 12.49 7.63 -12.25
N ALA A 19 12.67 6.54 -12.98
CA ALA A 19 12.82 6.58 -14.45
C ALA A 19 11.59 7.19 -15.11
N ARG A 20 10.38 6.81 -14.67
CA ARG A 20 9.12 7.39 -15.15
C ARG A 20 9.06 8.90 -14.90
N GLU A 21 9.42 9.37 -13.73
CA GLU A 21 9.44 10.82 -13.46
C GLU A 21 10.47 11.54 -14.33
N LEU A 22 11.67 10.99 -14.49
CA LEU A 22 12.72 11.58 -15.30
C LEU A 22 12.39 11.55 -16.80
N SER A 23 11.55 10.61 -17.27
CA SER A 23 11.13 10.54 -18.69
C SER A 23 10.30 11.75 -19.14
N LYS A 24 9.79 12.55 -18.20
CA LYS A 24 9.09 13.80 -18.49
C LYS A 24 10.02 14.94 -18.92
N TYR A 25 11.32 14.75 -18.81
CA TYR A 25 12.34 15.74 -19.14
C TYR A 25 13.14 15.32 -20.37
N GLN A 26 13.72 16.29 -21.07
CA GLN A 26 14.58 16.04 -22.24
C GLN A 26 16.01 15.66 -21.80
N ILE A 27 16.14 14.52 -21.14
CA ILE A 27 17.41 13.96 -20.66
C ILE A 27 17.51 12.49 -21.08
N GLN A 28 18.73 11.99 -21.19
CA GLN A 28 18.98 10.57 -21.47
C GLN A 28 19.13 9.81 -20.15
N VAL A 29 18.17 8.94 -19.88
CA VAL A 29 18.14 8.11 -18.67
C VAL A 29 18.48 6.67 -19.04
N MET A 30 19.36 6.05 -18.27
CA MET A 30 19.67 4.63 -18.35
C MET A 30 19.32 3.96 -17.03
N VAL A 31 18.57 2.86 -17.10
CA VAL A 31 18.31 1.98 -15.94
C VAL A 31 19.14 0.72 -16.09
N VAL A 32 19.87 0.33 -15.06
CA VAL A 32 20.66 -0.89 -15.02
C VAL A 32 20.25 -1.74 -13.83
N ASP A 33 20.19 -3.04 -14.01
CA ASP A 33 19.86 -3.99 -12.93
C ASP A 33 20.85 -5.16 -12.97
N LYS A 34 21.05 -5.81 -11.83
CA LYS A 34 21.87 -7.02 -11.72
C LYS A 34 21.18 -8.28 -12.28
N ASN A 35 19.85 -8.25 -12.34
CA ASN A 35 19.01 -9.34 -12.81
C ASN A 35 18.73 -9.20 -14.31
N GLU A 36 18.37 -10.28 -14.96
CA GLU A 36 18.03 -10.33 -16.38
C GLU A 36 16.67 -9.66 -16.67
N ASP A 37 15.81 -9.48 -15.64
CA ASP A 37 14.49 -8.90 -15.78
C ASP A 37 14.22 -7.87 -14.68
N VAL A 38 13.30 -6.95 -14.95
CA VAL A 38 12.88 -5.91 -14.02
C VAL A 38 12.14 -6.47 -12.81
N GLY A 39 12.26 -5.82 -11.66
CA GLY A 39 11.53 -6.19 -10.46
C GLY A 39 11.94 -7.52 -9.83
N GLY A 40 13.09 -8.10 -10.19
CA GLY A 40 13.50 -9.46 -9.84
C GLY A 40 13.61 -9.79 -8.34
N ASP A 41 13.63 -8.78 -7.47
CA ASP A 41 13.70 -8.94 -6.01
C ASP A 41 12.34 -8.64 -5.35
N ALA A 42 12.32 -7.80 -4.33
CA ALA A 42 11.13 -7.46 -3.50
C ALA A 42 9.92 -6.96 -4.33
N SER A 43 10.14 -6.33 -5.48
CA SER A 43 9.06 -5.83 -6.32
C SER A 43 8.18 -6.92 -6.95
N LYS A 44 8.68 -8.16 -7.09
CA LYS A 44 7.90 -9.35 -7.48
C LYS A 44 7.44 -10.19 -6.30
N SER A 45 8.02 -9.99 -5.12
CA SER A 45 7.80 -10.83 -3.93
C SER A 45 7.07 -10.03 -2.85
N ASN A 46 5.86 -9.59 -3.16
CA ASN A 46 5.02 -8.81 -2.23
C ASN A 46 3.54 -9.23 -2.36
N SER A 47 2.70 -8.73 -1.47
CA SER A 47 1.27 -9.05 -1.42
C SER A 47 0.41 -8.27 -2.43
N ALA A 48 0.98 -7.34 -3.18
CA ALA A 48 0.29 -6.42 -4.09
C ALA A 48 -0.84 -5.60 -3.42
N ILE A 49 -0.71 -5.34 -2.12
CA ILE A 49 -1.65 -4.54 -1.35
C ILE A 49 -1.13 -3.11 -1.25
N ILE A 50 -1.98 -2.15 -1.59
CA ILE A 50 -1.68 -0.73 -1.42
C ILE A 50 -2.12 -0.33 -0.02
N HIS A 51 -1.14 0.01 0.80
CA HIS A 51 -1.38 0.39 2.19
C HIS A 51 -1.95 1.80 2.30
N THR A 52 -2.84 2.00 3.27
CA THR A 52 -3.41 3.32 3.61
C THR A 52 -2.56 4.09 4.62
N GLY A 53 -1.68 3.39 5.35
CA GLY A 53 -0.86 3.95 6.43
C GLY A 53 -1.51 3.89 7.81
N TYR A 54 -2.64 3.19 7.96
CA TYR A 54 -3.36 3.08 9.23
C TYR A 54 -2.51 2.45 10.35
N ASP A 55 -1.64 1.52 10.00
CA ASP A 55 -0.79 0.73 10.90
C ASP A 55 0.66 1.22 10.99
N ALA A 56 1.05 2.18 10.17
CA ALA A 56 2.38 2.77 10.22
C ALA A 56 2.63 3.50 11.56
N SER A 57 3.88 3.56 11.99
CA SER A 57 4.23 4.30 13.21
C SER A 57 4.06 5.81 12.98
N PRO A 58 3.24 6.51 13.77
CA PRO A 58 2.97 7.93 13.56
C PRO A 58 4.25 8.79 13.60
N GLY A 59 4.33 9.76 12.70
CA GLY A 59 5.46 10.69 12.61
C GLY A 59 6.70 10.15 11.89
N THR A 60 6.72 8.89 11.47
CA THR A 60 7.80 8.31 10.68
C THR A 60 7.72 8.72 9.21
N LEU A 61 8.84 8.60 8.50
CA LEU A 61 8.88 8.81 7.05
C LEU A 61 7.97 7.81 6.34
N GLU A 62 7.89 6.56 6.82
CA GLU A 62 6.98 5.54 6.32
C GLU A 62 5.54 6.02 6.34
N SER A 63 5.04 6.47 7.51
CA SER A 63 3.65 6.95 7.63
C SER A 63 3.35 8.12 6.69
N GLN A 64 4.30 9.06 6.56
CA GLN A 64 4.16 10.21 5.67
C GLN A 64 4.07 9.80 4.20
N LEU A 65 4.96 8.91 3.76
CA LEU A 65 5.03 8.48 2.36
C LEU A 65 3.85 7.59 1.97
N VAL A 66 3.45 6.64 2.82
CA VAL A 66 2.32 5.74 2.54
C VAL A 66 1.02 6.52 2.44
N VAL A 67 0.76 7.41 3.40
CA VAL A 67 -0.46 8.26 3.38
C VAL A 67 -0.48 9.20 2.18
N ALA A 68 0.67 9.76 1.79
CA ALA A 68 0.76 10.62 0.61
C ALA A 68 0.62 9.85 -0.71
N ALA A 69 1.12 8.60 -0.77
CA ALA A 69 1.09 7.78 -1.97
C ALA A 69 -0.28 7.15 -2.25
N ASN A 70 -1.02 6.73 -1.21
CA ASN A 70 -2.29 6.01 -1.36
C ASN A 70 -3.27 6.70 -2.34
N PRO A 71 -3.60 7.99 -2.22
CA PRO A 71 -4.54 8.67 -3.11
C PRO A 71 -4.01 8.85 -4.55
N MET A 72 -2.73 8.60 -4.81
CA MET A 72 -2.16 8.69 -6.16
C MET A 72 -2.42 7.42 -7.00
N TYR A 73 -2.71 6.29 -6.36
CA TYR A 73 -2.79 5.00 -7.04
C TYR A 73 -3.91 4.92 -8.09
N PRO A 74 -5.13 5.42 -7.89
CA PRO A 74 -6.19 5.31 -8.90
C PRO A 74 -5.81 5.88 -10.26
N GLU A 75 -5.11 7.02 -10.29
CA GLU A 75 -4.62 7.61 -11.54
C GLU A 75 -3.38 6.89 -12.06
N LEU A 76 -2.45 6.52 -11.16
CA LEU A 76 -1.21 5.84 -11.52
C LEU A 76 -1.46 4.48 -12.18
N VAL A 77 -2.36 3.66 -11.61
CA VAL A 77 -2.68 2.33 -12.15
C VAL A 77 -3.39 2.43 -13.51
N LYS A 78 -4.20 3.46 -13.70
CA LYS A 78 -4.84 3.75 -14.98
C LYS A 78 -3.80 4.17 -16.04
N GLU A 79 -2.88 5.04 -15.68
CA GLU A 79 -1.81 5.46 -16.58
C GLU A 79 -0.89 4.30 -16.98
N LEU A 80 -0.61 3.39 -16.03
CA LEU A 80 0.27 2.23 -16.25
C LEU A 80 -0.47 0.99 -16.79
N ASP A 81 -1.78 1.06 -17.01
CA ASP A 81 -2.63 -0.06 -17.43
C ASP A 81 -2.48 -1.29 -16.51
N VAL A 82 -2.45 -1.05 -15.20
CA VAL A 82 -2.30 -2.11 -14.18
C VAL A 82 -3.67 -2.47 -13.62
N PRO A 83 -4.05 -3.76 -13.56
CA PRO A 83 -5.29 -4.17 -12.90
C PRO A 83 -5.31 -3.73 -11.43
N PHE A 84 -6.35 -3.02 -11.04
CA PHE A 84 -6.52 -2.49 -9.69
C PHE A 84 -7.96 -2.58 -9.24
N LYS A 85 -8.17 -2.94 -7.97
CA LYS A 85 -9.49 -2.92 -7.32
C LYS A 85 -9.36 -2.28 -5.95
N GLN A 86 -10.09 -1.20 -5.74
CA GLN A 86 -10.23 -0.57 -4.44
C GLN A 86 -11.35 -1.29 -3.68
N ILE A 87 -10.99 -2.32 -2.94
CA ILE A 87 -11.94 -3.19 -2.22
C ILE A 87 -11.91 -2.96 -0.71
N GLY A 88 -10.97 -2.16 -0.21
CA GLY A 88 -10.72 -2.02 1.22
C GLY A 88 -10.17 -3.29 1.86
N ALA A 89 -10.09 -3.27 3.18
CA ALA A 89 -9.67 -4.41 3.98
C ALA A 89 -10.52 -4.53 5.26
N ILE A 90 -10.65 -5.76 5.77
CA ILE A 90 -11.26 -6.03 7.07
C ILE A 90 -10.14 -6.44 8.02
N LEU A 91 -9.99 -5.74 9.13
CA LEU A 91 -9.17 -6.15 10.26
C LEU A 91 -10.06 -6.81 11.31
N PRO A 92 -10.20 -8.15 11.31
CA PRO A 92 -11.08 -8.84 12.24
C PRO A 92 -10.43 -9.02 13.60
N ALA A 93 -11.22 -8.97 14.66
CA ALA A 93 -10.85 -9.36 16.01
C ALA A 93 -11.57 -10.68 16.38
N ILE A 94 -10.79 -11.72 16.60
CA ILE A 94 -11.30 -13.07 16.93
C ILE A 94 -11.33 -13.23 18.45
N THR A 95 -10.28 -12.79 19.16
CA THR A 95 -10.21 -12.86 20.62
C THR A 95 -10.73 -11.60 21.28
N GLN A 96 -11.05 -11.69 22.57
CA GLN A 96 -11.47 -10.55 23.36
C GLN A 96 -10.35 -9.49 23.46
N GLU A 97 -9.13 -9.94 23.61
CA GLU A 97 -7.95 -9.07 23.65
C GLU A 97 -7.78 -8.26 22.35
N GLN A 98 -7.91 -8.92 21.19
CA GLN A 98 -7.87 -8.25 19.89
C GLN A 98 -8.99 -7.22 19.75
N PHE A 99 -10.21 -7.56 20.21
CA PHE A 99 -11.35 -6.66 20.15
C PHE A 99 -11.12 -5.39 21.00
N GLU A 100 -10.55 -5.54 22.18
CA GLU A 100 -10.21 -4.43 23.07
C GLU A 100 -9.08 -3.53 22.52
N GLN A 101 -8.28 -4.02 21.57
CA GLN A 101 -7.23 -3.24 20.91
C GLN A 101 -7.75 -2.37 19.74
N LEU A 102 -8.93 -2.65 19.19
CA LEU A 102 -9.45 -1.93 18.02
C LEU A 102 -9.50 -0.40 18.22
N PRO A 103 -9.90 0.15 19.39
CA PRO A 103 -9.88 1.59 19.61
C PRO A 103 -8.47 2.20 19.52
N ALA A 104 -7.45 1.50 20.03
CA ALA A 104 -6.06 1.97 19.96
C ALA A 104 -5.54 1.98 18.52
N ILE A 105 -5.91 0.95 17.74
CA ILE A 105 -5.55 0.87 16.31
C ILE A 105 -6.21 2.03 15.55
N LYS A 106 -7.50 2.27 15.76
CA LYS A 106 -8.21 3.39 15.14
C LYS A 106 -7.63 4.75 15.55
N ALA A 107 -7.27 4.92 16.82
CA ALA A 107 -6.62 6.14 17.29
C ALA A 107 -5.24 6.35 16.62
N LYS A 108 -4.47 5.27 16.44
CA LYS A 108 -3.19 5.30 15.73
C LYS A 108 -3.37 5.72 14.27
N ALA A 109 -4.37 5.16 13.59
CA ALA A 109 -4.71 5.54 12.22
C ALA A 109 -5.06 7.03 12.10
N PHE A 110 -5.84 7.55 13.06
CA PHE A 110 -6.17 8.97 13.12
C PHE A 110 -4.94 9.87 13.23
N LEU A 111 -3.93 9.46 14.02
CA LEU A 111 -2.64 10.19 14.09
C LEU A 111 -1.90 10.20 12.75
N ASN A 112 -2.09 9.19 11.93
CA ASN A 112 -1.56 9.10 10.56
C ASN A 112 -2.47 9.78 9.51
N ARG A 113 -3.54 10.49 9.92
CA ARG A 113 -4.50 11.15 9.04
C ARG A 113 -5.34 10.20 8.19
N VAL A 114 -5.48 8.95 8.61
CA VAL A 114 -6.42 7.98 8.03
C VAL A 114 -7.69 8.03 8.86
N TYR A 115 -8.71 8.75 8.38
CA TYR A 115 -9.89 9.12 9.18
C TYR A 115 -11.13 8.27 8.90
N ASP A 116 -11.15 7.57 7.79
CA ASP A 116 -12.28 6.86 7.21
C ASP A 116 -12.37 5.38 7.65
N ILE A 117 -11.66 5.01 8.72
CA ILE A 117 -11.75 3.70 9.35
C ILE A 117 -13.04 3.60 10.16
N GLU A 118 -13.83 2.55 9.91
CA GLU A 118 -15.10 2.32 10.57
C GLU A 118 -15.06 1.03 11.41
N TYR A 119 -15.83 1.01 12.51
CA TYR A 119 -16.06 -0.22 13.26
C TYR A 119 -17.06 -1.09 12.52
N LEU A 120 -16.77 -2.40 12.47
CA LEU A 120 -17.66 -3.41 11.95
C LEU A 120 -18.16 -4.32 13.07
N THR A 121 -19.46 -4.60 13.05
CA THR A 121 -20.04 -5.68 13.88
C THR A 121 -19.69 -7.04 13.29
N LYS A 122 -19.87 -8.09 14.08
CA LYS A 122 -19.74 -9.48 13.61
C LYS A 122 -20.59 -9.76 12.38
N GLU A 123 -21.84 -9.32 12.40
CA GLU A 123 -22.82 -9.55 11.33
C GLU A 123 -22.39 -8.86 10.03
N GLN A 124 -21.88 -7.64 10.13
CA GLN A 124 -21.35 -6.91 8.98
C GLN A 124 -20.13 -7.60 8.37
N ILE A 125 -19.20 -8.07 9.21
CA ILE A 125 -18.02 -8.81 8.75
C ILE A 125 -18.43 -10.10 8.03
N ILE A 126 -19.32 -10.90 8.60
CA ILE A 126 -19.80 -12.14 7.99
C ILE A 126 -20.52 -11.87 6.66
N ALA A 127 -21.25 -10.75 6.56
CA ALA A 127 -21.92 -10.37 5.33
C ALA A 127 -20.92 -9.98 4.23
N MET A 128 -19.81 -9.35 4.59
CA MET A 128 -18.75 -8.93 3.66
C MET A 128 -17.84 -10.10 3.27
N GLU A 129 -17.52 -10.98 4.22
CA GLU A 129 -16.64 -12.15 4.05
C GLU A 129 -17.26 -13.38 4.70
N PRO A 130 -18.11 -14.13 3.97
CA PRO A 130 -18.84 -15.28 4.52
C PRO A 130 -17.95 -16.43 4.99
N ASN A 131 -16.72 -16.51 4.51
CA ASN A 131 -15.76 -17.57 4.86
C ASN A 131 -14.87 -17.22 6.05
N ILE A 132 -15.11 -16.09 6.70
CA ILE A 132 -14.34 -15.68 7.88
C ILE A 132 -14.62 -16.63 9.06
N ASN A 133 -13.64 -16.68 9.99
CA ASN A 133 -13.84 -17.43 11.23
C ASN A 133 -15.12 -16.96 11.96
N PRO A 134 -16.10 -17.86 12.22
CA PRO A 134 -17.37 -17.49 12.86
C PRO A 134 -17.25 -16.99 14.30
N GLU A 135 -16.08 -17.18 14.95
CA GLU A 135 -15.79 -16.66 16.28
C GLU A 135 -15.43 -15.16 16.28
N VAL A 136 -15.43 -14.50 15.11
CA VAL A 136 -15.16 -13.07 15.00
C VAL A 136 -16.11 -12.27 15.91
N LYS A 137 -15.54 -11.33 16.67
CA LYS A 137 -16.26 -10.49 17.64
C LYS A 137 -16.65 -9.13 17.07
N GLY A 138 -15.91 -8.67 16.10
CA GLY A 138 -16.03 -7.39 15.43
C GLY A 138 -14.71 -7.05 14.74
N GLY A 139 -14.57 -5.83 14.23
CA GLY A 139 -13.35 -5.43 13.53
C GLY A 139 -13.36 -3.99 13.08
N LEU A 140 -12.40 -3.67 12.22
CA LEU A 140 -12.33 -2.40 11.54
C LEU A 140 -12.41 -2.62 10.02
N HIS A 141 -13.15 -1.77 9.34
CA HIS A 141 -13.06 -1.59 7.90
C HIS A 141 -12.00 -0.53 7.61
N ILE A 142 -11.08 -0.87 6.72
CA ILE A 142 -10.01 -0.01 6.24
C ILE A 142 -10.26 0.20 4.75
N PRO A 143 -10.63 1.40 4.31
CA PRO A 143 -11.04 1.70 2.94
C PRO A 143 -9.90 1.67 1.93
#